data_15eebda8552c66b01c483df427212ef8
#
_entry.id   15eebda8552c66b01c483df427212ef8
#
_cell.length_a   1.000
_cell.length_b   1.000
_cell.length_c   1.000
_cell.angle_alpha   90.00
_cell.angle_beta   90.00
_cell.angle_gamma   90.00
#
_symmetry.space_group_name_H-M   'P 1'
#
loop_
_entity.id
_entity.type
_entity.pdbx_description
1 polymer ?
#
loop_
_entity_poly.entity_id
_entity_poly.type
_entity_poly.pdbx_seq_one_letter_code
_entity_poly.pdbx_strand_id
1 'polypeptide(L)'
;MSQLKNSNKSLINWDLVTVNPNNKNWDWKDLFYFWGVNIQSVIGFSLIASLYVVYDLNTFIVFFGTLIGSLFVYFFSNLIGEPSQKFGLPFVVLLRSSLGVKGAKYFGLIRTLVGVFMFGIQTYFLSKAFVYLVRILIFSIDPSLLDQEVFLLFFLGLNIIDWISITLSILVQVSLFSVGMVFNRKIMKFSAITVYVGCLLYTSDAADEGLGVDLG
;
A
#
# COMPACT_ATOMS: atom_id res chain seq x y z
N MET A 1 5.03 6.38 43.58
CA MET A 1 4.66 5.21 42.74
C MET A 1 3.33 4.54 43.10
N SER A 2 2.58 5.01 44.08
CA SER A 2 1.31 4.40 44.52
C SER A 2 0.03 4.96 43.89
N GLN A 3 0.11 6.03 43.10
CA GLN A 3 -1.08 6.69 42.52
C GLN A 3 -1.52 6.10 41.14
N LEU A 4 -0.71 5.23 40.53
CA LEU A 4 -1.06 4.62 39.23
C LEU A 4 -1.90 3.33 39.34
N LYS A 5 -2.22 2.89 40.55
CA LYS A 5 -2.91 1.60 40.77
C LYS A 5 -4.43 1.65 40.52
N ASN A 6 -5.03 2.83 40.35
CA ASN A 6 -6.48 3.01 40.15
C ASN A 6 -6.87 3.67 38.80
N SER A 7 -5.98 3.78 37.84
CA SER A 7 -6.40 4.18 36.50
C SER A 7 -7.17 3.02 35.85
N ASN A 8 -8.43 3.27 35.51
CA ASN A 8 -9.25 2.32 34.75
C ASN A 8 -8.44 1.77 33.57
N LYS A 9 -8.09 0.49 33.59
CA LYS A 9 -7.33 -0.19 32.53
C LYS A 9 -7.94 0.00 31.14
N SER A 10 -9.25 0.31 31.09
CA SER A 10 -10.00 0.63 29.85
C SER A 10 -9.59 1.96 29.19
N LEU A 11 -8.90 2.85 29.91
CA LEU A 11 -8.44 4.14 29.38
C LEU A 11 -6.97 4.13 28.93
N ILE A 12 -6.26 3.02 29.12
CA ILE A 12 -4.88 2.88 28.69
C ILE A 12 -4.88 2.37 27.25
N ASN A 13 -4.54 3.25 26.31
CA ASN A 13 -4.32 2.87 24.92
C ASN A 13 -2.81 2.65 24.69
N TRP A 14 -2.41 1.40 24.55
CA TRP A 14 -1.03 1.00 24.33
C TRP A 14 -0.45 1.51 23.01
N ASP A 15 -1.30 1.78 22.01
CA ASP A 15 -0.87 2.34 20.71
C ASP A 15 -0.39 3.79 20.81
N LEU A 16 -0.70 4.47 21.91
CA LEU A 16 -0.26 5.84 22.19
C LEU A 16 0.97 5.90 23.12
N VAL A 17 1.46 4.77 23.57
CA VAL A 17 2.66 4.71 24.41
C VAL A 17 3.91 4.77 23.54
N THR A 18 4.92 5.50 24.00
CA THR A 18 6.23 5.59 23.32
C THR A 18 6.89 4.22 23.26
N VAL A 19 7.45 3.88 22.12
CA VAL A 19 8.17 2.60 21.93
C VAL A 19 9.47 2.64 22.73
N ASN A 20 9.71 1.58 23.52
CA ASN A 20 10.98 1.43 24.22
C ASN A 20 12.14 1.36 23.19
N PRO A 21 13.23 2.11 23.39
CA PRO A 21 14.40 2.07 22.51
C PRO A 21 14.92 0.67 22.22
N ASN A 22 14.86 -0.25 23.21
CA ASN A 22 15.31 -1.64 23.06
C ASN A 22 14.41 -2.48 22.10
N ASN A 23 13.21 -2.00 21.79
CA ASN A 23 12.27 -2.65 20.88
C ASN A 23 12.38 -2.10 19.45
N LYS A 24 13.33 -1.20 19.17
CA LYS A 24 13.61 -0.67 17.83
C LYS A 24 14.46 -1.67 17.06
N ASN A 25 13.82 -2.52 16.27
CA ASN A 25 14.44 -3.63 15.53
C ASN A 25 14.33 -3.49 14.00
N TRP A 26 13.90 -2.33 13.51
CA TRP A 26 13.90 -2.04 12.08
C TRP A 26 15.26 -1.48 11.66
N ASP A 27 15.85 -2.09 10.62
CA ASP A 27 17.09 -1.65 9.98
C ASP A 27 16.77 -0.88 8.68
N TRP A 28 17.77 -0.23 8.10
CA TRP A 28 17.64 0.47 6.83
C TRP A 28 17.13 -0.45 5.69
N LYS A 29 17.50 -1.74 5.71
CA LYS A 29 17.00 -2.74 4.77
C LYS A 29 15.48 -2.93 4.87
N ASP A 30 14.94 -2.92 6.08
CA ASP A 30 13.49 -3.03 6.28
C ASP A 30 12.75 -1.82 5.73
N LEU A 31 13.32 -0.62 5.89
CA LEU A 31 12.78 0.60 5.30
C LEU A 31 12.86 0.57 3.78
N PHE A 32 13.93 0.06 3.20
CA PHE A 32 14.08 -0.11 1.76
C PHE A 32 12.98 -1.06 1.19
N TYR A 33 12.75 -2.20 1.83
CA TYR A 33 11.67 -3.11 1.44
C TYR A 33 10.29 -2.49 1.64
N PHE A 34 10.07 -1.80 2.76
CA PHE A 34 8.81 -1.11 3.04
C PHE A 34 8.48 -0.07 1.96
N TRP A 35 9.42 0.76 1.60
CA TRP A 35 9.23 1.76 0.55
C TRP A 35 9.08 1.11 -0.82
N GLY A 36 9.81 0.05 -1.12
CA GLY A 36 9.69 -0.69 -2.36
C GLY A 36 8.28 -1.21 -2.62
N VAL A 37 7.62 -1.75 -1.60
CA VAL A 37 6.21 -2.19 -1.73
C VAL A 37 5.25 -1.01 -1.84
N ASN A 38 5.52 0.10 -1.14
CA ASN A 38 4.60 1.26 -1.14
C ASN A 38 4.68 2.12 -2.40
N ILE A 39 5.83 2.17 -3.07
CA ILE A 39 6.01 2.95 -4.31
C ILE A 39 5.19 2.32 -5.45
N GLN A 40 5.07 1.00 -5.49
CA GLN A 40 4.28 0.31 -6.49
C GLN A 40 2.78 0.45 -6.20
N SER A 41 2.19 1.50 -6.75
CA SER A 41 0.77 1.78 -6.67
C SER A 41 0.19 1.92 -8.07
N VAL A 42 -0.87 1.17 -8.37
CA VAL A 42 -1.62 1.31 -9.63
C VAL A 42 -2.06 2.76 -9.83
N ILE A 43 -2.46 3.44 -8.75
CA ILE A 43 -2.83 4.85 -8.78
C ILE A 43 -1.61 5.72 -9.14
N GLY A 44 -0.44 5.45 -8.54
CA GLY A 44 0.79 6.18 -8.83
C GLY A 44 1.21 6.03 -10.29
N PHE A 45 1.18 4.82 -10.83
CA PHE A 45 1.48 4.57 -12.24
C PHE A 45 0.48 5.25 -13.18
N SER A 46 -0.83 5.20 -12.86
CA SER A 46 -1.86 5.88 -13.64
C SER A 46 -1.68 7.40 -13.64
N LEU A 47 -1.29 7.98 -12.50
CA LEU A 47 -0.98 9.41 -12.42
C LEU A 47 0.22 9.78 -13.31
N ILE A 48 1.31 9.04 -13.24
CA ILE A 48 2.48 9.28 -14.10
C ILE A 48 2.12 9.09 -15.57
N ALA A 49 1.40 8.02 -15.92
CA ALA A 49 0.94 7.78 -17.29
C ALA A 49 0.05 8.92 -17.80
N SER A 50 -0.80 9.49 -16.95
CA SER A 50 -1.65 10.62 -17.34
C SER A 50 -0.87 11.88 -17.71
N LEU A 51 0.32 12.08 -17.14
CA LEU A 51 1.19 13.20 -17.51
C LEU A 51 1.63 13.12 -18.98
N TYR A 52 1.82 11.91 -19.50
CA TYR A 52 2.16 11.70 -20.89
C TYR A 52 0.91 11.71 -21.80
N VAL A 53 -0.14 10.94 -21.42
CA VAL A 53 -1.28 10.69 -22.32
C VAL A 53 -2.29 11.86 -22.32
N VAL A 54 -2.53 12.50 -21.17
CA VAL A 54 -3.54 13.56 -21.03
C VAL A 54 -2.93 14.95 -21.19
N TYR A 55 -1.73 15.15 -20.63
CA TYR A 55 -1.08 16.46 -20.63
C TYR A 55 0.02 16.61 -21.68
N ASP A 56 0.33 15.54 -22.42
CA ASP A 56 1.35 15.51 -23.49
C ASP A 56 2.71 16.11 -23.07
N LEU A 57 3.10 15.82 -21.81
CA LEU A 57 4.34 16.35 -21.25
C LEU A 57 5.54 15.57 -21.77
N ASN A 58 6.61 16.30 -22.08
CA ASN A 58 7.88 15.71 -22.48
C ASN A 58 8.51 14.89 -21.34
N THR A 59 9.15 13.77 -21.70
CA THR A 59 9.84 12.86 -20.77
C THR A 59 10.81 13.60 -19.83
N PHE A 60 11.54 14.59 -20.32
CA PHE A 60 12.45 15.39 -19.48
C PHE A 60 11.71 16.16 -18.40
N ILE A 61 10.57 16.76 -18.74
CA ILE A 61 9.74 17.52 -17.76
C ILE A 61 9.22 16.59 -16.68
N VAL A 62 8.69 15.42 -17.07
CA VAL A 62 8.18 14.42 -16.13
C VAL A 62 9.31 13.88 -15.25
N PHE A 63 10.46 13.56 -15.82
CA PHE A 63 11.63 13.06 -15.08
C PHE A 63 12.13 14.08 -14.05
N PHE A 64 12.40 15.31 -14.47
CA PHE A 64 12.88 16.35 -13.54
C PHE A 64 11.81 16.73 -12.50
N GLY A 65 10.53 16.79 -12.89
CA GLY A 65 9.42 17.03 -11.98
C GLY A 65 9.32 15.97 -10.89
N THR A 66 9.40 14.70 -11.26
CA THR A 66 9.39 13.59 -10.30
C THR A 66 10.63 13.56 -9.42
N LEU A 67 11.80 13.90 -9.97
CA LEU A 67 13.04 14.00 -9.19
C LEU A 67 12.96 15.10 -8.14
N ILE A 68 12.52 16.30 -8.52
CA ILE A 68 12.32 17.42 -7.59
C ILE A 68 11.26 17.06 -6.54
N GLY A 69 10.13 16.48 -6.96
CA GLY A 69 9.09 16.00 -6.06
C GLY A 69 9.61 14.99 -5.04
N SER A 70 10.43 14.03 -5.47
CA SER A 70 11.04 13.04 -4.59
C SER A 70 12.00 13.66 -3.56
N LEU A 71 12.76 14.69 -3.95
CA LEU A 71 13.61 15.45 -3.01
C LEU A 71 12.78 16.16 -1.94
N PHE A 72 11.66 16.78 -2.31
CA PHE A 72 10.74 17.38 -1.32
C PHE A 72 10.16 16.32 -0.38
N VAL A 73 9.72 15.19 -0.90
CA VAL A 73 9.21 14.08 -0.08
C VAL A 73 10.29 13.60 0.89
N TYR A 74 11.51 13.41 0.42
CA TYR A 74 12.64 13.02 1.27
C TYR A 74 12.88 14.03 2.40
N PHE A 75 12.93 15.31 2.08
CA PHE A 75 13.15 16.39 3.06
C PHE A 75 12.06 16.41 4.13
N PHE A 76 10.78 16.44 3.73
CA PHE A 76 9.66 16.50 4.66
C PHE A 76 9.51 15.19 5.46
N SER A 77 9.78 14.04 4.85
CA SER A 77 9.74 12.74 5.56
C SER A 77 10.80 12.66 6.64
N ASN A 78 12.02 13.16 6.39
CA ASN A 78 13.06 13.22 7.40
C ASN A 78 12.70 14.21 8.53
N LEU A 79 12.19 15.37 8.20
CA LEU A 79 11.83 16.40 9.18
C LEU A 79 10.75 15.91 10.16
N ILE A 80 9.79 15.11 9.69
CA ILE A 80 8.74 14.55 10.53
C ILE A 80 9.18 13.21 11.16
N GLY A 81 9.95 12.40 10.42
CA GLY A 81 10.36 11.07 10.84
C GLY A 81 11.43 11.06 11.91
N GLU A 82 12.40 11.97 11.86
CA GLU A 82 13.52 12.01 12.81
C GLU A 82 13.08 12.17 14.26
N PRO A 83 12.21 13.12 14.64
CA PRO A 83 11.72 13.20 16.03
C PRO A 83 10.92 11.97 16.43
N SER A 84 10.10 11.44 15.52
CA SER A 84 9.31 10.23 15.78
C SER A 84 10.20 9.01 16.02
N GLN A 85 11.24 8.83 15.22
CA GLN A 85 12.21 7.75 15.38
C GLN A 85 13.03 7.90 16.67
N LYS A 86 13.53 9.12 16.95
CA LYS A 86 14.38 9.41 18.10
C LYS A 86 13.68 9.15 19.43
N PHE A 87 12.44 9.63 19.55
CA PHE A 87 11.67 9.52 20.79
C PHE A 87 10.69 8.35 20.82
N GLY A 88 10.55 7.59 19.74
CA GLY A 88 9.58 6.49 19.62
C GLY A 88 8.12 6.94 19.70
N LEU A 89 7.82 8.15 19.17
CA LEU A 89 6.50 8.76 19.28
C LEU A 89 5.57 8.28 18.17
N PRO A 90 4.37 7.78 18.51
CA PRO A 90 3.30 7.56 17.55
C PRO A 90 2.84 8.87 16.89
N PHE A 91 2.32 8.80 15.67
CA PHE A 91 1.89 9.97 14.90
C PHE A 91 0.97 10.92 15.67
N VAL A 92 -0.06 10.39 16.35
CA VAL A 92 -1.03 11.21 17.10
C VAL A 92 -0.36 11.93 18.28
N VAL A 93 0.64 11.30 18.90
CA VAL A 93 1.38 11.90 20.03
C VAL A 93 2.30 13.02 19.52
N LEU A 94 2.96 12.80 18.37
CA LEU A 94 3.77 13.82 17.72
C LEU A 94 2.94 15.07 17.37
N LEU A 95 1.73 14.87 16.83
CA LEU A 95 0.83 15.99 16.51
C LEU A 95 0.36 16.78 17.73
N ARG A 96 0.32 16.17 18.93
CA ARG A 96 -0.07 16.89 20.15
C ARG A 96 0.90 18.01 20.52
N SER A 97 2.17 17.87 20.14
CA SER A 97 3.18 18.90 20.43
C SER A 97 2.96 20.19 19.65
N SER A 98 2.42 20.09 18.43
CA SER A 98 2.19 21.26 17.55
C SER A 98 0.74 21.75 17.55
N LEU A 99 -0.24 20.85 17.60
CA LEU A 99 -1.66 21.16 17.42
C LEU A 99 -2.48 21.04 18.71
N GLY A 100 -1.85 20.65 19.80
CA GLY A 100 -2.53 20.37 21.06
C GLY A 100 -3.41 19.11 20.99
N VAL A 101 -4.05 18.75 22.09
CA VAL A 101 -4.84 17.50 22.22
C VAL A 101 -6.06 17.49 21.30
N LYS A 102 -6.76 18.61 21.20
CA LYS A 102 -7.96 18.71 20.35
C LYS A 102 -7.62 18.64 18.88
N GLY A 103 -6.61 19.39 18.42
CA GLY A 103 -6.14 19.36 17.03
C GLY A 103 -5.65 17.97 16.63
N ALA A 104 -4.83 17.32 17.44
CA ALA A 104 -4.34 15.98 17.16
C ALA A 104 -5.46 14.94 17.01
N LYS A 105 -6.58 15.08 17.76
CA LYS A 105 -7.74 14.21 17.62
C LYS A 105 -8.41 14.36 16.25
N TYR A 106 -8.60 15.58 15.77
CA TYR A 106 -9.21 15.84 14.45
C TYR A 106 -8.34 15.29 13.33
N PHE A 107 -7.04 15.58 13.33
CA PHE A 107 -6.13 15.06 12.31
C PHE A 107 -5.97 13.55 12.36
N GLY A 108 -6.02 12.95 13.56
CA GLY A 108 -6.07 11.50 13.72
C GLY A 108 -7.31 10.90 13.08
N LEU A 109 -8.48 11.52 13.25
CA LEU A 109 -9.73 11.08 12.62
C LEU A 109 -9.67 11.20 11.09
N ILE A 110 -9.20 12.33 10.56
CA ILE A 110 -9.02 12.52 9.11
C ILE A 110 -8.09 11.44 8.54
N ARG A 111 -6.95 11.20 9.18
CA ARG A 111 -6.02 10.14 8.76
C ARG A 111 -6.67 8.76 8.75
N THR A 112 -7.47 8.44 9.78
CA THR A 112 -8.18 7.17 9.85
C THR A 112 -9.17 7.02 8.70
N LEU A 113 -9.93 8.06 8.40
CA LEU A 113 -10.91 8.07 7.32
C LEU A 113 -10.24 7.88 5.95
N VAL A 114 -9.15 8.61 5.70
CA VAL A 114 -8.34 8.44 4.49
C VAL A 114 -7.75 7.02 4.42
N GLY A 115 -7.27 6.50 5.55
CA GLY A 115 -6.73 5.13 5.63
C GLY A 115 -7.76 4.07 5.28
N VAL A 116 -8.98 4.17 5.80
CA VAL A 116 -10.09 3.24 5.48
C VAL A 116 -10.44 3.32 4.00
N PHE A 117 -10.53 4.52 3.43
CA PHE A 117 -10.82 4.71 2.02
C PHE A 117 -9.74 4.09 1.12
N MET A 118 -8.46 4.37 1.41
CA MET A 118 -7.33 3.80 0.66
C MET A 118 -7.25 2.28 0.80
N PHE A 119 -7.54 1.74 1.98
CA PHE A 119 -7.62 0.30 2.19
C PHE A 119 -8.71 -0.34 1.32
N GLY A 120 -9.89 0.28 1.22
CA GLY A 120 -10.97 -0.17 0.34
C GLY A 120 -10.55 -0.22 -1.13
N ILE A 121 -9.89 0.82 -1.62
CA ILE A 121 -9.36 0.87 -2.99
C ILE A 121 -8.34 -0.24 -3.23
N GLN A 122 -7.39 -0.43 -2.32
CA GLN A 122 -6.38 -1.49 -2.45
C GLN A 122 -7.00 -2.89 -2.40
N THR A 123 -8.01 -3.10 -1.56
CA THR A 123 -8.78 -4.35 -1.51
C THR A 123 -9.48 -4.62 -2.84
N TYR A 124 -10.06 -3.60 -3.45
CA TYR A 124 -10.67 -3.71 -4.77
C TYR A 124 -9.67 -4.10 -5.85
N PHE A 125 -8.49 -3.47 -5.91
CA PHE A 125 -7.46 -3.85 -6.88
C PHE A 125 -6.93 -5.28 -6.64
N LEU A 126 -6.75 -5.67 -5.38
CA LEU A 126 -6.38 -7.05 -5.05
C LEU A 126 -7.45 -8.04 -5.50
N SER A 127 -8.73 -7.71 -5.30
CA SER A 127 -9.82 -8.56 -5.77
C SER A 127 -9.83 -8.72 -7.29
N LYS A 128 -9.50 -7.68 -8.05
CA LYS A 128 -9.37 -7.78 -9.52
C LYS A 128 -8.26 -8.73 -9.95
N ALA A 129 -7.13 -8.76 -9.23
CA ALA A 129 -6.09 -9.75 -9.48
C ALA A 129 -6.61 -11.19 -9.28
N PHE A 130 -7.38 -11.43 -8.23
CA PHE A 130 -8.04 -12.73 -8.03
C PHE A 130 -9.09 -13.05 -9.10
N VAL A 131 -9.87 -12.07 -9.55
CA VAL A 131 -10.82 -12.24 -10.67
C VAL A 131 -10.11 -12.75 -11.91
N TYR A 132 -9.00 -12.11 -12.29
CA TYR A 132 -8.23 -12.54 -13.47
C TYR A 132 -7.66 -13.95 -13.28
N LEU A 133 -7.12 -14.25 -12.11
CA LEU A 133 -6.62 -15.58 -11.80
C LEU A 133 -7.71 -16.65 -11.91
N VAL A 134 -8.88 -16.42 -11.32
CA VAL A 134 -10.02 -17.34 -11.38
C VAL A 134 -10.49 -17.52 -12.81
N ARG A 135 -10.60 -16.44 -13.59
CA ARG A 135 -11.00 -16.51 -15.00
C ARG A 135 -10.01 -17.32 -15.84
N ILE A 136 -8.72 -17.14 -15.65
CA ILE A 136 -7.68 -17.92 -16.34
C ILE A 136 -7.80 -19.40 -15.98
N LEU A 137 -8.02 -19.72 -14.73
CA LEU A 137 -8.20 -21.11 -14.28
C LEU A 137 -9.45 -21.75 -14.90
N ILE A 138 -10.58 -21.03 -14.90
CA ILE A 138 -11.82 -21.52 -15.52
C ILE A 138 -11.61 -21.72 -17.02
N PHE A 139 -11.01 -20.75 -17.71
CA PHE A 139 -10.72 -20.83 -19.15
C PHE A 139 -9.80 -22.02 -19.49
N SER A 140 -8.86 -22.34 -18.61
CA SER A 140 -7.96 -23.51 -18.80
C SER A 140 -8.65 -24.84 -18.67
N ILE A 141 -9.78 -24.90 -17.94
CA ILE A 141 -10.58 -26.13 -17.76
C ILE A 141 -11.57 -26.26 -18.92
N ASP A 142 -12.42 -25.27 -19.11
CA ASP A 142 -13.40 -25.21 -20.19
C ASP A 142 -13.81 -23.76 -20.46
N PRO A 143 -13.49 -23.20 -21.65
CA PRO A 143 -13.86 -21.85 -22.02
C PRO A 143 -15.37 -21.58 -21.99
N SER A 144 -16.20 -22.61 -22.26
CA SER A 144 -17.66 -22.48 -22.30
C SER A 144 -18.30 -22.19 -20.94
N LEU A 145 -17.58 -22.48 -19.84
CA LEU A 145 -18.05 -22.18 -18.48
C LEU A 145 -18.16 -20.68 -18.21
N LEU A 146 -17.37 -19.84 -18.88
CA LEU A 146 -17.44 -18.39 -18.71
C LEU A 146 -18.68 -17.75 -19.32
N ASP A 147 -19.31 -18.42 -20.28
CA ASP A 147 -20.51 -17.95 -20.97
C ASP A 147 -21.82 -18.37 -20.27
N GLN A 148 -21.73 -19.05 -19.14
CA GLN A 148 -22.90 -19.47 -18.38
C GLN A 148 -23.63 -18.26 -17.79
N GLU A 149 -24.97 -18.27 -17.84
CA GLU A 149 -25.84 -17.20 -17.35
C GLU A 149 -25.55 -16.79 -15.88
N VAL A 150 -25.12 -17.74 -15.05
CA VAL A 150 -24.77 -17.49 -13.64
C VAL A 150 -23.64 -16.48 -13.50
N PHE A 151 -22.70 -16.44 -14.45
CA PHE A 151 -21.59 -15.50 -14.45
C PHE A 151 -21.96 -14.14 -15.06
N LEU A 152 -23.10 -14.07 -15.73
CA LEU A 152 -23.64 -12.84 -16.31
C LEU A 152 -24.56 -12.06 -15.36
N LEU A 153 -24.91 -12.65 -14.20
CA LEU A 153 -25.69 -11.97 -13.18
C LEU A 153 -24.87 -10.87 -12.50
N PHE A 154 -25.34 -9.63 -12.60
CA PHE A 154 -24.71 -8.47 -11.99
C PHE A 154 -25.53 -7.97 -10.79
N PHE A 155 -24.87 -7.85 -9.63
CA PHE A 155 -25.39 -7.20 -8.45
C PHE A 155 -24.49 -6.02 -8.08
N LEU A 156 -25.02 -4.81 -8.01
CA LEU A 156 -24.25 -3.57 -7.81
C LEU A 156 -23.12 -3.35 -8.84
N GLY A 157 -23.31 -3.84 -10.07
CA GLY A 157 -22.31 -3.72 -11.13
C GLY A 157 -21.15 -4.73 -11.03
N LEU A 158 -21.26 -5.71 -10.12
CA LEU A 158 -20.27 -6.77 -9.92
C LEU A 158 -20.92 -8.13 -10.19
N ASN A 159 -20.15 -9.01 -10.82
CA ASN A 159 -20.60 -10.36 -11.08
C ASN A 159 -20.26 -11.30 -9.90
N ILE A 160 -20.73 -12.55 -9.94
CA ILE A 160 -20.49 -13.53 -8.87
C ILE A 160 -18.99 -13.76 -8.64
N ILE A 161 -18.18 -13.82 -9.70
CA ILE A 161 -16.73 -14.01 -9.59
C ILE A 161 -16.09 -12.81 -8.85
N ASP A 162 -16.55 -11.58 -9.15
CA ASP A 162 -16.09 -10.37 -8.46
C ASP A 162 -16.39 -10.44 -6.96
N TRP A 163 -17.60 -10.86 -6.58
CA TRP A 163 -18.00 -10.97 -5.17
C TRP A 163 -17.21 -12.03 -4.42
N ILE A 164 -16.99 -13.20 -5.02
CA ILE A 164 -16.15 -14.26 -4.45
C ILE A 164 -14.72 -13.74 -4.27
N SER A 165 -14.18 -13.05 -5.26
CA SER A 165 -12.82 -12.52 -5.24
C SER A 165 -12.63 -11.42 -4.19
N ILE A 166 -13.62 -10.54 -4.00
CA ILE A 166 -13.61 -9.53 -2.93
C ILE A 166 -13.61 -10.23 -1.56
N THR A 167 -14.49 -11.21 -1.37
CA THR A 167 -14.57 -11.97 -0.12
C THR A 167 -13.26 -12.68 0.17
N LEU A 168 -12.67 -13.33 -0.83
CA LEU A 168 -11.37 -13.99 -0.71
C LEU A 168 -10.27 -12.98 -0.35
N SER A 169 -10.26 -11.81 -0.97
CA SER A 169 -9.30 -10.74 -0.68
C SER A 169 -9.38 -10.29 0.78
N ILE A 170 -10.60 -10.08 1.30
CA ILE A 170 -10.83 -9.70 2.70
C ILE A 170 -10.34 -10.81 3.63
N LEU A 171 -10.67 -12.07 3.35
CA LEU A 171 -10.22 -13.21 4.16
C LEU A 171 -8.69 -13.32 4.21
N VAL A 172 -8.02 -13.16 3.08
CA VAL A 172 -6.55 -13.16 3.02
C VAL A 172 -5.98 -12.01 3.85
N GLN A 173 -6.51 -10.80 3.71
CA GLN A 173 -6.06 -9.64 4.48
C GLN A 173 -6.26 -9.83 5.99
N VAL A 174 -7.44 -10.28 6.42
CA VAL A 174 -7.73 -10.56 7.85
C VAL A 174 -6.79 -11.64 8.38
N SER A 175 -6.54 -12.70 7.61
CA SER A 175 -5.61 -13.76 7.99
C SER A 175 -4.19 -13.22 8.18
N LEU A 176 -3.70 -12.37 7.27
CA LEU A 176 -2.39 -11.74 7.37
C LEU A 176 -2.27 -10.84 8.61
N PHE A 177 -3.32 -10.07 8.91
CA PHE A 177 -3.33 -9.25 10.13
C PHE A 177 -3.31 -10.09 11.41
N SER A 178 -4.00 -11.24 11.42
CA SER A 178 -4.09 -12.10 12.61
C SER A 178 -2.78 -12.81 12.95
N VAL A 179 -1.92 -13.08 11.96
CA VAL A 179 -0.65 -13.82 12.18
C VAL A 179 0.42 -12.97 12.88
N GLY A 180 0.31 -11.65 12.81
CA GLY A 180 1.17 -10.75 13.56
C GLY A 180 2.33 -10.14 12.77
N MET A 181 3.00 -9.17 13.41
CA MET A 181 3.98 -8.27 12.77
C MET A 181 5.22 -8.98 12.20
N VAL A 182 5.70 -10.03 12.87
CA VAL A 182 6.92 -10.75 12.43
C VAL A 182 6.71 -11.45 11.10
N PHE A 183 5.56 -12.07 10.92
CA PHE A 183 5.21 -12.74 9.67
C PHE A 183 4.95 -11.71 8.55
N ASN A 184 4.21 -10.66 8.85
CA ASN A 184 3.94 -9.58 7.90
C ASN A 184 5.23 -8.92 7.39
N ARG A 185 6.24 -8.77 8.25
CA ARG A 185 7.56 -8.27 7.84
C ARG A 185 8.26 -9.21 6.84
N LYS A 186 8.11 -10.54 6.99
CA LYS A 186 8.66 -11.51 6.04
C LYS A 186 7.94 -11.44 4.68
N ILE A 187 6.61 -11.35 4.70
CA ILE A 187 5.81 -11.17 3.47
C ILE A 187 6.17 -9.88 2.77
N MET A 188 6.30 -8.78 3.51
CA MET A 188 6.71 -7.49 2.95
C MET A 188 8.07 -7.60 2.23
N LYS A 189 9.06 -8.27 2.82
CA LYS A 189 10.37 -8.49 2.18
C LYS A 189 10.25 -9.32 0.91
N PHE A 190 9.51 -10.41 0.95
CA PHE A 190 9.28 -11.25 -0.22
C PHE A 190 8.57 -10.46 -1.34
N SER A 191 7.50 -9.75 -1.02
CA SER A 191 6.76 -8.93 -1.97
C SER A 191 7.64 -7.84 -2.58
N ALA A 192 8.47 -7.16 -1.79
CA ALA A 192 9.38 -6.13 -2.29
C ALA A 192 10.38 -6.70 -3.30
N ILE A 193 10.97 -7.85 -3.00
CA ILE A 193 11.92 -8.52 -3.93
C ILE A 193 11.20 -8.90 -5.23
N THR A 194 10.00 -9.50 -5.14
CA THR A 194 9.19 -9.86 -6.31
C THR A 194 8.87 -8.65 -7.17
N VAL A 195 8.52 -7.53 -6.53
CA VAL A 195 8.26 -6.27 -7.21
C VAL A 195 9.49 -5.75 -7.95
N TYR A 196 10.64 -5.67 -7.26
CA TYR A 196 11.86 -5.18 -7.89
C TYR A 196 12.29 -6.06 -9.07
N VAL A 197 12.25 -7.38 -8.90
CA VAL A 197 12.59 -8.33 -9.97
C VAL A 197 11.59 -8.22 -11.13
N GLY A 198 10.28 -8.17 -10.83
CA GLY A 198 9.24 -8.04 -11.85
C GLY A 198 9.36 -6.74 -12.65
N CYS A 199 9.67 -5.61 -12.00
CA CYS A 199 9.91 -4.35 -12.69
C CYS A 199 11.13 -4.41 -13.61
N LEU A 200 12.22 -5.04 -13.18
CA LEU A 200 13.43 -5.18 -14.00
C LEU A 200 13.19 -6.07 -15.22
N LEU A 201 12.51 -7.20 -15.04
CA LEU A 201 12.17 -8.10 -16.15
C LEU A 201 11.26 -7.41 -17.17
N TYR A 202 10.21 -6.72 -16.68
CA TYR A 202 9.28 -6.01 -17.58
C TYR A 202 9.96 -4.90 -18.37
N THR A 203 10.91 -4.18 -17.78
CA THR A 203 11.67 -3.13 -18.50
C THR A 203 12.63 -3.70 -19.53
N SER A 204 13.20 -4.88 -19.30
CA SER A 204 14.07 -5.55 -20.30
C SER A 204 13.25 -6.03 -21.50
N ASP A 205 12.10 -6.67 -21.29
CA ASP A 205 11.22 -7.12 -22.38
C ASP A 205 10.74 -5.95 -23.25
N ALA A 206 10.33 -4.84 -22.62
CA ALA A 206 9.89 -3.65 -23.36
C ALA A 206 11.03 -2.99 -24.16
N ALA A 207 12.27 -3.10 -23.69
CA ALA A 207 13.43 -2.60 -24.43
C ALA A 207 13.75 -3.50 -25.66
N ASP A 208 13.61 -4.81 -25.51
CA ASP A 208 13.84 -5.77 -26.61
C ASP A 208 12.74 -5.66 -27.69
N GLU A 209 11.48 -5.44 -27.32
CA GLU A 209 10.40 -5.18 -28.28
C GLU A 209 10.62 -3.87 -29.05
N GLY A 210 11.11 -2.81 -28.37
CA GLY A 210 11.42 -1.53 -29.01
C GLY A 210 12.55 -1.61 -30.03
N LEU A 211 13.52 -2.51 -29.81
CA LEU A 211 14.62 -2.76 -30.76
C LEU A 211 14.21 -3.66 -31.93
N GLY A 212 13.19 -4.50 -31.76
CA GLY A 212 12.69 -5.39 -32.80
C GLY A 212 11.84 -4.73 -33.89
N VAL A 213 11.30 -3.53 -33.64
CA VAL A 213 10.40 -2.81 -34.57
C VAL A 213 11.19 -2.02 -35.64
N ASP A 214 12.48 -1.71 -35.44
CA ASP A 214 13.28 -0.91 -36.36
C ASP A 214 14.14 -1.73 -37.34
N LEU A 215 13.96 -3.05 -37.38
CA LEU A 215 14.73 -3.94 -38.27
C LEU A 215 13.88 -4.65 -39.33
N GLY A 216 12.65 -4.18 -39.59
CA GLY A 216 11.74 -4.69 -40.61
C GLY A 216 11.55 -3.75 -41.80
#